data_8df20d472b17363a7911f9a211133332
#
_entry.id   8df20d472b17363a7911f9a211133332
#
_cell.length_a   1.000
_cell.length_b   1.000
_cell.length_c   1.000
_cell.angle_alpha   90.00
_cell.angle_beta   90.00
_cell.angle_gamma   90.00
#
_symmetry.space_group_name_H-M   'P 1'
#
loop_
_entity.id
_entity.type
_entity.pdbx_description
1 polymer ?
#
loop_
_entity_poly.entity_id
_entity_poly.type
_entity_poly.pdbx_seq_one_letter_code
_entity_poly.pdbx_strand_id
1 'polypeptide(L)'
;MKFFKKSYTYAACFGLLLTSSFSYSILKTFVLSDAIQTVKATTTDTKAAKKAAASATTTDTSYSDDNIQVTLTEKTVENTQVYIVDITVSSADYLKTAFAQNTYGTNVTAKTSVTAANNSAILAVNGDYYGANSTGYVIRNGVVYRDTVREDSSNGDLAIYKDGSFKIIYEDEISADQLVKDGVVNLLAFGPSLVENGEITVDTNSEVGRSMASNPRTAIGIIDENHYIIVVSDGRTSESEGLSLYQLAEVMKSYGVKTAYNLDGGGSSTLYFNGQVINKPTTNGTISERAVSDIVYIGY
;
A
#
# COMPACT_ATOMS: atom_id res chain seq x y z
N MET A 1 -55.15 2.46 -15.82
CA MET A 1 -54.67 3.78 -15.40
C MET A 1 -55.34 4.38 -14.15
N LYS A 2 -55.85 3.58 -13.21
CA LYS A 2 -56.47 4.05 -11.95
C LYS A 2 -55.55 3.96 -10.72
N PHE A 3 -54.37 3.36 -10.86
CA PHE A 3 -53.46 3.09 -9.73
C PHE A 3 -52.76 4.36 -9.18
N PHE A 4 -52.52 5.36 -10.01
CA PHE A 4 -51.77 6.55 -9.67
C PHE A 4 -52.57 7.70 -8.99
N LYS A 5 -53.84 7.47 -8.62
CA LYS A 5 -54.69 8.52 -8.02
C LYS A 5 -54.86 8.45 -6.51
N LYS A 6 -54.17 7.55 -5.82
CA LYS A 6 -54.31 7.42 -4.36
C LYS A 6 -53.07 7.98 -3.68
N SER A 7 -53.23 8.78 -2.65
CA SER A 7 -52.12 9.46 -1.93
C SER A 7 -51.05 8.49 -1.38
N TYR A 8 -51.43 7.27 -1.00
CA TYR A 8 -50.50 6.24 -0.56
C TYR A 8 -49.62 5.70 -1.68
N THR A 9 -50.05 5.76 -2.93
CA THR A 9 -49.26 5.34 -4.10
C THR A 9 -48.09 6.28 -4.31
N TYR A 10 -48.30 7.60 -4.15
CA TYR A 10 -47.23 8.58 -4.20
C TYR A 10 -46.24 8.40 -3.07
N ALA A 11 -46.73 8.17 -1.85
CA ALA A 11 -45.88 7.89 -0.69
C ALA A 11 -45.02 6.62 -0.87
N ALA A 12 -45.64 5.55 -1.39
CA ALA A 12 -44.93 4.29 -1.69
C ALA A 12 -43.89 4.48 -2.80
N CYS A 13 -44.21 5.18 -3.89
CA CYS A 13 -43.26 5.47 -4.96
C CYS A 13 -42.11 6.35 -4.46
N PHE A 14 -42.41 7.36 -3.65
CA PHE A 14 -41.38 8.22 -3.04
C PHE A 14 -40.46 7.45 -2.08
N GLY A 15 -41.04 6.58 -1.24
CA GLY A 15 -40.28 5.71 -0.34
C GLY A 15 -39.35 4.75 -1.11
N LEU A 16 -39.85 4.12 -2.20
CA LEU A 16 -39.02 3.27 -3.07
C LEU A 16 -37.89 4.03 -3.75
N LEU A 17 -38.15 5.25 -4.25
CA LEU A 17 -37.13 6.08 -4.85
C LEU A 17 -36.06 6.50 -3.84
N LEU A 18 -36.46 6.90 -2.63
CA LEU A 18 -35.54 7.26 -1.56
C LEU A 18 -34.66 6.07 -1.15
N THR A 19 -35.25 4.90 -0.91
CA THR A 19 -34.49 3.71 -0.51
C THR A 19 -33.56 3.25 -1.62
N SER A 20 -34.00 3.27 -2.89
CA SER A 20 -33.17 2.92 -4.03
C SER A 20 -32.02 3.89 -4.22
N SER A 21 -32.26 5.19 -4.11
CA SER A 21 -31.22 6.23 -4.21
C SER A 21 -30.21 6.10 -3.07
N PHE A 22 -30.67 5.89 -1.85
CA PHE A 22 -29.80 5.68 -0.69
C PHE A 22 -28.95 4.41 -0.82
N SER A 23 -29.59 3.29 -1.23
CA SER A 23 -28.88 2.04 -1.49
C SER A 23 -27.85 2.17 -2.61
N TYR A 24 -28.20 2.85 -3.70
CA TYR A 24 -27.28 3.11 -4.80
C TYR A 24 -26.09 3.98 -4.35
N SER A 25 -26.34 5.02 -3.55
CA SER A 25 -25.27 5.87 -3.02
C SER A 25 -24.30 5.09 -2.13
N ILE A 26 -24.82 4.24 -1.25
CA ILE A 26 -23.98 3.35 -0.41
C ILE A 26 -23.18 2.39 -1.30
N LEU A 27 -23.83 1.73 -2.24
CA LEU A 27 -23.18 0.80 -3.16
C LEU A 27 -22.08 1.49 -3.98
N LYS A 28 -22.37 2.69 -4.52
CA LYS A 28 -21.40 3.45 -5.30
C LYS A 28 -20.20 3.87 -4.46
N THR A 29 -20.42 4.28 -3.21
CA THR A 29 -19.34 4.74 -2.34
C THR A 29 -18.44 3.61 -1.84
N PHE A 30 -19.01 2.43 -1.54
CA PHE A 30 -18.28 1.39 -0.80
C PHE A 30 -18.09 0.07 -1.54
N VAL A 31 -18.79 -0.16 -2.65
CA VAL A 31 -18.84 -1.47 -3.30
C VAL A 31 -18.59 -1.42 -4.80
N LEU A 32 -19.23 -0.46 -5.50
CA LEU A 32 -19.07 -0.39 -6.94
C LEU A 32 -17.73 0.25 -7.30
N SER A 33 -16.96 -0.45 -8.12
CA SER A 33 -15.72 0.08 -8.68
C SER A 33 -16.04 1.17 -9.71
N ASP A 34 -15.30 2.27 -9.67
CA ASP A 34 -15.35 3.34 -10.65
C ASP A 34 -13.94 3.49 -11.27
N ALA A 35 -13.76 2.90 -12.44
CA ALA A 35 -12.51 2.97 -13.19
C ALA A 35 -12.44 4.35 -13.87
N ILE A 36 -11.46 5.17 -13.46
CA ILE A 36 -11.29 6.53 -13.99
C ILE A 36 -10.33 6.49 -15.17
N GLN A 37 -9.23 5.77 -15.06
CA GLN A 37 -8.19 5.74 -16.08
C GLN A 37 -7.50 4.38 -16.12
N THR A 38 -7.46 3.75 -17.30
CA THR A 38 -6.61 2.59 -17.53
C THR A 38 -5.16 3.06 -17.68
N VAL A 39 -4.28 2.49 -16.91
CA VAL A 39 -2.86 2.80 -16.90
C VAL A 39 -2.14 1.74 -17.71
N LYS A 40 -1.21 2.14 -18.60
CA LYS A 40 -0.31 1.15 -19.18
C LYS A 40 0.44 0.49 -18.02
N ALA A 41 0.43 -0.83 -17.98
CA ALA A 41 1.30 -1.59 -17.09
C ALA A 41 2.71 -0.99 -17.20
N THR A 42 3.37 -0.77 -16.08
CA THR A 42 4.78 -0.38 -16.07
C THR A 42 5.50 -1.39 -16.93
N THR A 43 6.12 -0.93 -18.01
CA THR A 43 6.76 -1.85 -18.97
C THR A 43 7.86 -2.58 -18.23
N THR A 44 7.60 -3.83 -17.86
CA THR A 44 8.65 -4.75 -17.45
C THR A 44 9.64 -4.79 -18.62
N ASP A 45 10.89 -4.42 -18.40
CA ASP A 45 11.93 -4.65 -19.39
C ASP A 45 12.10 -6.17 -19.53
N THR A 46 11.28 -6.74 -20.42
CA THR A 46 11.22 -8.20 -20.62
C THR A 46 12.57 -8.78 -21.01
N LYS A 47 13.47 -7.98 -21.59
CA LYS A 47 14.82 -8.41 -21.96
C LYS A 47 15.73 -8.42 -20.73
N ALA A 48 15.68 -7.37 -19.89
CA ALA A 48 16.40 -7.31 -18.62
C ALA A 48 15.90 -8.38 -17.65
N ALA A 49 14.57 -8.52 -17.51
CA ALA A 49 13.96 -9.54 -16.66
C ALA A 49 14.34 -10.97 -17.08
N LYS A 50 14.35 -11.29 -18.38
CA LYS A 50 14.79 -12.60 -18.89
C LYS A 50 16.28 -12.85 -18.63
N LYS A 51 17.14 -11.84 -18.79
CA LYS A 51 18.56 -11.94 -18.50
C LYS A 51 18.79 -12.17 -17.01
N ALA A 52 18.12 -11.40 -16.16
CA ALA A 52 18.20 -11.53 -14.71
C ALA A 52 17.72 -12.92 -14.24
N ALA A 53 16.56 -13.37 -14.70
CA ALA A 53 16.06 -14.72 -14.37
C ALA A 53 17.01 -15.86 -14.77
N ALA A 54 17.84 -15.66 -15.80
CA ALA A 54 18.82 -16.67 -16.23
C ALA A 54 20.07 -16.72 -15.33
N SER A 55 20.37 -15.64 -14.59
CA SER A 55 21.54 -15.54 -13.68
C SER A 55 21.17 -15.53 -12.21
N ALA A 56 19.86 -15.39 -11.89
CA ALA A 56 19.42 -15.25 -10.52
C ALA A 56 19.60 -16.53 -9.69
N THR A 57 20.03 -16.33 -8.45
CA THR A 57 19.97 -17.35 -7.42
C THR A 57 18.76 -17.04 -6.53
N THR A 58 17.87 -18.03 -6.38
CA THR A 58 16.64 -17.87 -5.60
C THR A 58 16.51 -19.00 -4.60
N THR A 59 16.13 -18.64 -3.37
CA THR A 59 15.75 -19.58 -2.30
C THR A 59 14.38 -19.19 -1.75
N ASP A 60 13.87 -19.91 -0.76
CA ASP A 60 12.60 -19.52 -0.09
C ASP A 60 12.71 -18.18 0.65
N THR A 61 13.92 -17.75 1.00
CA THR A 61 14.18 -16.54 1.80
C THR A 61 15.12 -15.54 1.14
N SER A 62 15.55 -15.77 -0.09
CA SER A 62 16.46 -14.84 -0.78
C SER A 62 16.30 -14.86 -2.29
N TYR A 63 16.57 -13.72 -2.90
CA TYR A 63 16.74 -13.54 -4.34
C TYR A 63 17.99 -12.70 -4.58
N SER A 64 18.82 -13.08 -5.53
CA SER A 64 20.01 -12.31 -5.90
C SER A 64 20.32 -12.46 -7.38
N ASP A 65 20.49 -11.34 -8.05
CA ASP A 65 21.06 -11.22 -9.38
C ASP A 65 22.03 -10.01 -9.46
N ASP A 66 22.42 -9.61 -10.67
CA ASP A 66 23.35 -8.49 -10.86
C ASP A 66 22.82 -7.12 -10.36
N ASN A 67 21.50 -6.96 -10.22
CA ASN A 67 20.83 -5.69 -9.95
C ASN A 67 20.00 -5.65 -8.68
N ILE A 68 19.50 -6.79 -8.23
CA ILE A 68 18.54 -6.88 -7.13
C ILE A 68 19.00 -7.94 -6.15
N GLN A 69 19.09 -7.57 -4.89
CA GLN A 69 19.31 -8.48 -3.77
C GLN A 69 18.19 -8.32 -2.77
N VAL A 70 17.54 -9.42 -2.39
CA VAL A 70 16.46 -9.46 -1.42
C VAL A 70 16.78 -10.56 -0.41
N THR A 71 16.69 -10.23 0.88
CA THR A 71 16.83 -11.20 1.96
C THR A 71 15.65 -11.08 2.91
N LEU A 72 14.92 -12.17 3.09
CA LEU A 72 13.80 -12.28 4.02
C LEU A 72 14.26 -12.91 5.33
N THR A 73 13.92 -12.27 6.43
CA THR A 73 14.14 -12.78 7.80
C THR A 73 12.83 -12.79 8.55
N GLU A 74 12.56 -13.88 9.25
CA GLU A 74 11.41 -14.04 10.14
C GLU A 74 11.85 -13.87 11.59
N LYS A 75 11.07 -13.12 12.37
CA LYS A 75 11.29 -12.92 13.82
C LYS A 75 9.97 -12.90 14.56
N THR A 76 10.00 -13.29 15.82
CA THR A 76 8.89 -13.04 16.76
C THR A 76 9.22 -11.81 17.57
N VAL A 77 8.33 -10.80 17.52
CA VAL A 77 8.39 -9.56 18.30
C VAL A 77 7.06 -9.41 19.03
N GLU A 78 7.08 -9.24 20.36
CA GLU A 78 5.86 -9.03 21.17
C GLU A 78 4.72 -10.01 20.81
N ASN A 79 4.99 -11.31 20.85
CA ASN A 79 4.04 -12.37 20.49
C ASN A 79 3.48 -12.25 19.06
N THR A 80 4.24 -11.67 18.13
CA THR A 80 3.82 -11.43 16.76
C THR A 80 4.87 -11.92 15.79
N GLN A 81 4.45 -12.67 14.77
CA GLN A 81 5.31 -13.04 13.65
C GLN A 81 5.55 -11.81 12.77
N VAL A 82 6.81 -11.49 12.56
CA VAL A 82 7.26 -10.32 11.79
C VAL A 82 8.22 -10.80 10.70
N TYR A 83 7.96 -10.31 9.50
CA TYR A 83 8.75 -10.58 8.31
C TYR A 83 9.50 -9.30 7.95
N ILE A 84 10.81 -9.38 7.92
CA ILE A 84 11.71 -8.29 7.60
C ILE A 84 12.40 -8.61 6.28
N VAL A 85 12.25 -7.73 5.32
CA VAL A 85 12.83 -7.88 3.99
C VAL A 85 13.85 -6.77 3.77
N ASP A 86 15.11 -7.15 3.71
CA ASP A 86 16.25 -6.31 3.36
C ASP A 86 16.42 -6.32 1.83
N ILE A 87 16.53 -5.14 1.22
CA ILE A 87 16.47 -4.96 -0.23
C ILE A 87 17.57 -4.02 -0.67
N THR A 88 18.51 -4.51 -1.47
CA THR A 88 19.50 -3.67 -2.14
C THR A 88 19.33 -3.76 -3.65
N VAL A 89 19.29 -2.63 -4.31
CA VAL A 89 19.14 -2.54 -5.77
C VAL A 89 20.25 -1.68 -6.39
N SER A 90 20.59 -1.94 -7.65
CA SER A 90 21.56 -1.15 -8.39
C SER A 90 21.00 0.19 -8.92
N SER A 91 19.68 0.35 -8.92
CA SER A 91 18.95 1.56 -9.32
C SER A 91 17.61 1.64 -8.61
N ALA A 92 17.20 2.84 -8.22
CA ALA A 92 15.87 3.12 -7.68
C ALA A 92 14.71 2.74 -8.62
N ASP A 93 14.98 2.59 -9.92
CA ASP A 93 13.99 2.17 -10.93
C ASP A 93 13.41 0.76 -10.67
N TYR A 94 14.05 -0.04 -9.80
CA TYR A 94 13.54 -1.35 -9.41
C TYR A 94 12.53 -1.30 -8.26
N LEU A 95 12.43 -0.16 -7.54
CA LEU A 95 11.35 0.09 -6.57
C LEU A 95 10.18 0.75 -7.29
N LYS A 96 9.09 0.03 -7.44
CA LYS A 96 7.97 0.38 -8.29
C LYS A 96 6.64 0.32 -7.57
N THR A 97 5.61 0.92 -8.17
CA THR A 97 4.21 0.78 -7.77
C THR A 97 3.37 0.28 -8.94
N ALA A 98 2.29 -0.42 -8.65
CA ALA A 98 1.32 -0.82 -9.67
C ALA A 98 -0.11 -0.76 -9.12
N PHE A 99 -1.02 -0.22 -9.92
CA PHE A 99 -2.45 -0.23 -9.62
C PHE A 99 -3.05 -1.63 -9.81
N ALA A 100 -4.01 -1.97 -8.97
CA ALA A 100 -4.85 -3.13 -9.19
C ALA A 100 -5.51 -3.07 -10.58
N GLN A 101 -5.51 -4.20 -11.30
CA GLN A 101 -6.08 -4.31 -12.65
C GLN A 101 -5.51 -3.29 -13.67
N ASN A 102 -4.30 -2.74 -13.42
CA ASN A 102 -3.71 -1.65 -14.21
C ASN A 102 -4.67 -0.46 -14.40
N THR A 103 -5.46 -0.14 -13.38
CA THR A 103 -6.52 0.86 -13.48
C THR A 103 -6.53 1.74 -12.23
N TYR A 104 -6.38 3.04 -12.43
CA TYR A 104 -6.64 4.04 -11.41
C TYR A 104 -8.17 4.26 -11.27
N GLY A 105 -8.68 4.21 -10.06
CA GLY A 105 -10.10 4.43 -9.80
C GLY A 105 -10.50 4.17 -8.35
N THR A 106 -11.76 4.45 -8.04
CA THR A 106 -12.35 4.19 -6.72
C THR A 106 -12.82 2.75 -6.64
N ASN A 107 -12.51 2.06 -5.55
CA ASN A 107 -12.87 0.64 -5.32
C ASN A 107 -12.39 -0.33 -6.42
N VAL A 108 -11.43 0.07 -7.25
CA VAL A 108 -10.74 -0.85 -8.16
C VAL A 108 -9.69 -1.59 -7.34
N THR A 109 -9.89 -2.86 -7.10
CA THR A 109 -9.06 -3.65 -6.19
C THR A 109 -8.71 -5.02 -6.75
N ALA A 110 -7.58 -5.55 -6.34
CA ALA A 110 -7.16 -6.93 -6.56
C ALA A 110 -6.31 -7.40 -5.37
N LYS A 111 -6.12 -8.69 -5.19
CA LYS A 111 -5.19 -9.21 -4.19
C LYS A 111 -3.76 -8.73 -4.53
N THR A 112 -2.95 -8.47 -3.50
CA THR A 112 -1.53 -8.12 -3.66
C THR A 112 -0.82 -9.15 -4.52
N SER A 113 -1.03 -10.45 -4.25
CA SER A 113 -0.43 -11.55 -5.01
C SER A 113 -0.81 -11.54 -6.49
N VAL A 114 -2.06 -11.18 -6.82
CA VAL A 114 -2.54 -11.11 -8.22
C VAL A 114 -1.89 -9.94 -8.96
N THR A 115 -1.86 -8.76 -8.33
CA THR A 115 -1.22 -7.58 -8.93
C THR A 115 0.29 -7.79 -9.07
N ALA A 116 0.94 -8.39 -8.07
CA ALA A 116 2.36 -8.74 -8.10
C ALA A 116 2.70 -9.69 -9.25
N ALA A 117 1.94 -10.78 -9.39
CA ALA A 117 2.14 -11.74 -10.48
C ALA A 117 1.96 -11.11 -11.86
N ASN A 118 0.94 -10.26 -12.03
CA ASN A 118 0.69 -9.54 -13.29
C ASN A 118 1.81 -8.56 -13.67
N ASN A 119 2.58 -8.08 -12.69
CA ASN A 119 3.71 -7.18 -12.89
C ASN A 119 5.07 -7.90 -12.81
N SER A 120 5.09 -9.23 -12.77
CA SER A 120 6.32 -10.03 -12.64
C SER A 120 7.20 -9.58 -11.46
N ALA A 121 6.57 -9.22 -10.34
CA ALA A 121 7.24 -8.78 -9.15
C ALA A 121 8.06 -9.93 -8.52
N ILE A 122 9.28 -9.64 -8.09
CA ILE A 122 10.09 -10.52 -7.26
C ILE A 122 9.58 -10.49 -5.83
N LEU A 123 9.33 -9.27 -5.34
CA LEU A 123 8.82 -8.96 -4.01
C LEU A 123 7.69 -7.93 -4.14
N ALA A 124 6.62 -8.07 -3.39
CA ALA A 124 5.59 -7.04 -3.31
C ALA A 124 4.90 -7.01 -1.94
N VAL A 125 4.42 -5.82 -1.59
CA VAL A 125 3.49 -5.61 -0.47
C VAL A 125 2.32 -4.76 -0.94
N ASN A 126 1.23 -4.76 -0.16
CA ASN A 126 0.15 -3.80 -0.37
C ASN A 126 0.66 -2.36 -0.34
N GLY A 127 0.03 -1.48 -1.08
CA GLY A 127 0.30 -0.05 -1.07
C GLY A 127 -0.47 0.70 0.01
N ASP A 128 -0.87 1.91 -0.34
CA ASP A 128 -1.71 2.77 0.48
C ASP A 128 -3.21 2.48 0.30
N TYR A 129 -4.06 3.36 0.77
CA TYR A 129 -5.51 3.21 0.77
C TYR A 129 -6.20 4.21 -0.17
N TYR A 130 -5.53 4.67 -1.23
CA TYR A 130 -6.01 5.76 -2.10
C TYR A 130 -7.37 5.48 -2.73
N GLY A 131 -7.65 4.24 -3.09
CA GLY A 131 -8.86 3.86 -3.83
C GLY A 131 -10.15 3.85 -3.01
N ALA A 132 -10.06 3.95 -1.69
CA ALA A 132 -11.21 4.11 -0.81
C ALA A 132 -11.46 5.58 -0.43
N ASN A 133 -10.54 6.49 -0.78
CA ASN A 133 -10.61 7.91 -0.47
C ASN A 133 -10.93 8.73 -1.73
N SER A 134 -11.65 9.83 -1.57
CA SER A 134 -11.93 10.81 -2.63
C SER A 134 -10.93 11.95 -2.67
N THR A 135 -10.13 12.12 -1.63
CA THR A 135 -9.11 13.16 -1.45
C THR A 135 -7.76 12.52 -1.10
N GLY A 136 -6.71 13.32 -1.07
CA GLY A 136 -5.32 12.91 -0.92
C GLY A 136 -4.63 12.74 -2.28
N TYR A 137 -3.39 13.19 -2.37
CA TYR A 137 -2.62 13.10 -3.61
C TYR A 137 -2.36 11.65 -4.02
N VAL A 138 -2.41 11.39 -5.32
CA VAL A 138 -2.01 10.12 -5.91
C VAL A 138 -1.02 10.40 -7.04
N ILE A 139 0.25 10.11 -6.78
CA ILE A 139 1.33 10.18 -7.77
C ILE A 139 1.91 8.78 -7.92
N ARG A 140 1.91 8.25 -9.15
CA ARG A 140 2.51 6.95 -9.47
C ARG A 140 3.31 7.05 -10.75
N ASN A 141 4.56 6.60 -10.72
CA ASN A 141 5.48 6.64 -11.87
C ASN A 141 5.62 8.04 -12.48
N GLY A 142 5.67 9.10 -11.66
CA GLY A 142 5.80 10.50 -12.07
C GLY A 142 4.55 11.12 -12.71
N VAL A 143 3.40 10.45 -12.60
CA VAL A 143 2.10 10.95 -13.11
C VAL A 143 1.18 11.29 -11.95
N VAL A 144 0.60 12.48 -11.96
CA VAL A 144 -0.44 12.91 -11.01
C VAL A 144 -1.78 12.34 -11.47
N TYR A 145 -2.41 11.53 -10.63
CA TYR A 145 -3.75 10.96 -10.85
C TYR A 145 -4.81 11.68 -10.00
N ARG A 146 -4.42 12.24 -8.87
CA ARG A 146 -5.27 13.04 -7.99
C ARG A 146 -4.42 14.08 -7.27
N ASP A 147 -4.90 15.33 -7.25
CA ASP A 147 -4.26 16.51 -6.69
C ASP A 147 -5.11 17.22 -5.62
N THR A 148 -6.15 16.56 -5.15
CA THR A 148 -7.03 17.10 -4.11
C THR A 148 -6.43 16.83 -2.74
N VAL A 149 -6.13 17.89 -1.99
CA VAL A 149 -5.56 17.81 -0.64
C VAL A 149 -6.49 17.03 0.31
N ARG A 150 -5.93 16.20 1.16
CA ARG A 150 -6.67 15.50 2.23
C ARG A 150 -7.22 16.48 3.25
N GLU A 151 -8.40 16.17 3.80
CA GLU A 151 -8.98 16.96 4.91
C GLU A 151 -8.10 16.90 6.17
N ASP A 152 -7.42 15.78 6.43
CA ASP A 152 -6.44 15.61 7.50
C ASP A 152 -5.10 15.19 6.92
N SER A 153 -4.21 16.16 6.74
CA SER A 153 -2.84 15.98 6.24
C SER A 153 -1.80 15.79 7.36
N SER A 154 -2.22 15.72 8.63
CA SER A 154 -1.32 15.71 9.78
C SER A 154 -0.35 14.51 9.83
N ASN A 155 -0.69 13.40 9.17
CA ASN A 155 0.14 12.20 9.11
C ASN A 155 1.29 12.28 8.11
N GLY A 156 1.32 13.31 7.26
CA GLY A 156 2.24 13.42 6.14
C GLY A 156 2.08 12.29 5.12
N ASP A 157 2.79 12.39 4.00
CA ASP A 157 2.84 11.39 2.94
C ASP A 157 4.28 11.02 2.63
N LEU A 158 4.50 9.78 2.21
CA LEU A 158 5.80 9.33 1.76
C LEU A 158 6.02 9.68 0.29
N ALA A 159 6.87 10.65 0.03
CA ALA A 159 7.37 10.96 -1.31
C ALA A 159 8.63 10.13 -1.61
N ILE A 160 8.56 9.34 -2.68
CA ILE A 160 9.68 8.57 -3.24
C ILE A 160 10.17 9.31 -4.47
N TYR A 161 11.41 9.74 -4.44
CA TYR A 161 12.05 10.49 -5.53
C TYR A 161 12.69 9.56 -6.56
N LYS A 162 12.96 10.10 -7.74
CA LYS A 162 13.60 9.36 -8.84
C LYS A 162 14.98 8.81 -8.49
N ASP A 163 15.71 9.48 -7.59
CA ASP A 163 16.99 9.00 -7.05
C ASP A 163 16.84 7.93 -5.97
N GLY A 164 15.61 7.53 -5.65
CA GLY A 164 15.27 6.54 -4.64
C GLY A 164 15.19 7.09 -3.23
N SER A 165 15.46 8.38 -3.00
CA SER A 165 15.34 8.98 -1.67
C SER A 165 13.89 9.10 -1.20
N PHE A 166 13.71 9.05 0.12
CA PHE A 166 12.42 9.15 0.80
C PHE A 166 12.33 10.46 1.56
N LYS A 167 11.21 11.17 1.44
CA LYS A 167 10.89 12.33 2.28
C LYS A 167 9.43 12.30 2.70
N ILE A 168 9.17 12.78 3.90
CA ILE A 168 7.79 13.05 4.34
C ILE A 168 7.42 14.45 3.89
N ILE A 169 6.25 14.58 3.28
CA ILE A 169 5.69 15.85 2.80
C ILE A 169 4.28 16.03 3.35
N TYR A 170 3.81 17.26 3.34
CA TYR A 170 2.45 17.62 3.73
C TYR A 170 1.73 18.26 2.55
N GLU A 171 0.55 17.75 2.21
CA GLU A 171 -0.19 18.15 1.00
C GLU A 171 -0.65 19.61 1.00
N ASP A 172 -0.79 20.22 2.17
CA ASP A 172 -1.13 21.65 2.33
C ASP A 172 0.07 22.59 2.14
N GLU A 173 1.30 22.05 2.12
CA GLU A 173 2.53 22.83 1.98
C GLU A 173 3.05 22.87 0.52
N ILE A 174 2.75 21.84 -0.28
CA ILE A 174 3.31 21.70 -1.63
C ILE A 174 2.30 21.03 -2.57
N SER A 175 2.16 21.53 -3.79
CA SER A 175 1.24 20.94 -4.78
C SER A 175 1.78 19.64 -5.39
N ALA A 176 0.87 18.75 -5.82
CA ALA A 176 1.22 17.51 -6.50
C ALA A 176 2.05 17.74 -7.77
N ASP A 177 1.74 18.78 -8.54
CA ASP A 177 2.49 19.16 -9.74
C ASP A 177 3.92 19.62 -9.41
N GLN A 178 4.11 20.33 -8.28
CA GLN A 178 5.44 20.73 -7.85
C GLN A 178 6.27 19.55 -7.40
N LEU A 179 5.67 18.60 -6.65
CA LEU A 179 6.33 17.35 -6.26
C LEU A 179 6.88 16.58 -7.47
N VAL A 180 6.09 16.44 -8.54
CA VAL A 180 6.54 15.77 -9.77
C VAL A 180 7.67 16.56 -10.45
N LYS A 181 7.60 17.89 -10.49
CA LYS A 181 8.69 18.73 -11.03
C LYS A 181 9.97 18.60 -10.22
N ASP A 182 9.86 18.41 -8.91
CA ASP A 182 10.99 18.20 -7.99
C ASP A 182 11.54 16.77 -8.03
N GLY A 183 10.94 15.90 -8.84
CA GLY A 183 11.43 14.55 -9.10
C GLY A 183 10.73 13.44 -8.31
N VAL A 184 9.59 13.70 -7.66
CA VAL A 184 8.79 12.65 -7.03
C VAL A 184 8.20 11.74 -8.11
N VAL A 185 8.45 10.45 -7.98
CA VAL A 185 7.91 9.42 -8.87
C VAL A 185 6.74 8.66 -8.25
N ASN A 186 6.74 8.47 -6.94
CA ASN A 186 5.63 7.86 -6.22
C ASN A 186 5.33 8.63 -4.94
N LEU A 187 4.07 8.77 -4.60
CA LEU A 187 3.60 9.33 -3.33
C LEU A 187 2.63 8.35 -2.70
N LEU A 188 2.92 7.91 -1.49
CA LEU A 188 2.10 6.98 -0.73
C LEU A 188 1.46 7.71 0.46
N ALA A 189 0.13 7.68 0.51
CA ALA A 189 -0.68 8.51 1.39
C ALA A 189 -1.49 7.66 2.38
N PHE A 190 -0.87 7.17 3.44
CA PHE A 190 -1.55 6.43 4.52
C PHE A 190 -1.10 6.95 5.90
N GLY A 191 0.13 6.66 6.28
CA GLY A 191 0.76 7.17 7.49
C GLY A 191 0.41 6.45 8.80
N PRO A 192 0.94 6.96 9.88
CA PRO A 192 1.89 8.07 9.94
C PRO A 192 3.31 7.69 9.49
N SER A 193 4.20 8.69 9.40
CA SER A 193 5.65 8.46 9.43
C SER A 193 6.02 7.76 10.74
N LEU A 194 6.90 6.77 10.66
CA LEU A 194 7.35 5.98 11.80
C LEU A 194 8.72 6.40 12.30
N VAL A 195 9.59 6.75 11.36
CA VAL A 195 10.96 7.19 11.62
C VAL A 195 11.31 8.32 10.66
N GLU A 196 11.89 9.40 11.14
CA GLU A 196 12.46 10.48 10.34
C GLU A 196 13.85 10.85 10.90
N ASN A 197 14.81 11.00 9.98
CA ASN A 197 16.20 11.27 10.34
C ASN A 197 16.78 10.28 11.37
N GLY A 198 16.33 9.02 11.33
CA GLY A 198 16.74 7.96 12.26
C GLY A 198 16.04 8.00 13.63
N GLU A 199 15.12 8.94 13.87
CA GLU A 199 14.39 9.06 15.13
C GLU A 199 12.93 8.65 14.98
N ILE A 200 12.37 7.95 15.98
CA ILE A 200 10.97 7.53 16.01
C ILE A 200 10.06 8.75 16.13
N THR A 201 9.05 8.84 15.27
CA THR A 201 8.09 9.95 15.19
C THR A 201 6.73 9.65 15.80
N VAL A 202 6.48 8.42 16.19
CA VAL A 202 5.24 7.96 16.84
C VAL A 202 5.48 7.62 18.30
N ASP A 203 4.43 7.63 19.10
CA ASP A 203 4.45 7.23 20.52
C ASP A 203 3.51 6.05 20.78
N THR A 204 3.42 5.61 22.02
CA THR A 204 2.56 4.49 22.43
C THR A 204 1.06 4.78 22.33
N ASN A 205 0.66 6.03 22.10
CA ASN A 205 -0.73 6.46 21.91
C ASN A 205 -1.07 6.71 20.44
N SER A 206 -0.08 6.62 19.58
CA SER A 206 -0.28 6.83 18.13
C SER A 206 -1.07 5.68 17.54
N GLU A 207 -2.14 6.00 16.81
CA GLU A 207 -3.03 5.04 16.19
C GLU A 207 -3.43 5.47 14.78
N VAL A 208 -3.86 4.53 13.96
CA VAL A 208 -4.40 4.80 12.63
C VAL A 208 -5.92 4.74 12.69
N GLY A 209 -6.58 5.90 12.84
CA GLY A 209 -8.03 6.02 12.80
C GLY A 209 -8.75 5.05 13.76
N ARG A 210 -9.46 4.07 13.20
CA ARG A 210 -10.19 3.05 13.97
C ARG A 210 -9.38 1.80 14.25
N SER A 211 -8.08 1.81 13.98
CA SER A 211 -7.22 0.65 14.22
C SER A 211 -7.15 0.32 15.69
N MET A 212 -7.00 -0.96 15.98
CA MET A 212 -6.66 -1.40 17.32
C MET A 212 -5.17 -1.16 17.58
N ALA A 213 -4.78 -1.04 18.86
CA ALA A 213 -3.39 -0.86 19.24
C ALA A 213 -2.47 -1.93 18.62
N SER A 214 -2.93 -3.19 18.57
CA SER A 214 -2.20 -4.28 17.93
C SER A 214 -2.92 -4.73 16.66
N ASN A 215 -2.21 -4.68 15.54
CA ASN A 215 -2.74 -5.04 14.21
C ASN A 215 -1.67 -5.67 13.33
N PRO A 216 -2.07 -6.45 12.28
CA PRO A 216 -1.19 -6.66 11.14
C PRO A 216 -0.74 -5.32 10.58
N ARG A 217 0.55 -5.18 10.27
CA ARG A 217 1.16 -3.93 9.80
C ARG A 217 1.99 -4.17 8.55
N THR A 218 2.10 -3.13 7.74
CA THR A 218 3.03 -3.06 6.61
C THR A 218 3.75 -1.73 6.67
N ALA A 219 5.07 -1.75 6.60
CA ALA A 219 5.88 -0.55 6.56
C ALA A 219 6.99 -0.66 5.52
N ILE A 220 7.39 0.48 4.97
CA ILE A 220 8.54 0.61 4.09
C ILE A 220 9.49 1.65 4.65
N GLY A 221 10.81 1.45 4.49
CA GLY A 221 11.82 2.42 4.91
C GLY A 221 13.05 2.41 4.02
N ILE A 222 13.84 3.45 4.15
CA ILE A 222 15.15 3.59 3.51
C ILE A 222 16.24 3.59 4.56
N ILE A 223 17.26 2.74 4.35
CA ILE A 223 18.45 2.65 5.19
C ILE A 223 19.54 3.56 4.62
N ASP A 224 19.82 3.42 3.33
CA ASP A 224 20.77 4.22 2.58
C ASP A 224 20.39 4.27 1.10
N GLU A 225 21.21 4.91 0.26
CA GLU A 225 21.00 4.98 -1.19
C GLU A 225 20.78 3.58 -1.77
N ASN A 226 19.65 3.40 -2.46
CA ASN A 226 19.22 2.12 -3.05
C ASN A 226 19.15 0.92 -2.07
N HIS A 227 19.10 1.20 -0.77
CA HIS A 227 18.97 0.19 0.28
C HIS A 227 17.69 0.43 1.08
N TYR A 228 16.73 -0.43 0.89
CA TYR A 228 15.38 -0.34 1.46
C TYR A 228 15.11 -1.48 2.41
N ILE A 229 14.12 -1.29 3.27
CA ILE A 229 13.59 -2.33 4.13
C ILE A 229 12.06 -2.32 4.08
N ILE A 230 11.46 -3.50 4.05
CA ILE A 230 10.03 -3.69 4.22
C ILE A 230 9.82 -4.54 5.45
N VAL A 231 8.86 -4.16 6.28
CA VAL A 231 8.42 -4.93 7.45
C VAL A 231 6.93 -5.22 7.32
N VAL A 232 6.57 -6.50 7.40
CA VAL A 232 5.18 -6.94 7.47
C VAL A 232 5.00 -7.75 8.74
N SER A 233 3.95 -7.48 9.51
CA SER A 233 3.58 -8.32 10.65
C SER A 233 2.25 -9.02 10.41
N ASP A 234 2.15 -10.27 10.87
CA ASP A 234 0.87 -10.93 11.06
C ASP A 234 0.11 -10.28 12.23
N GLY A 235 -1.12 -10.67 12.45
CA GLY A 235 -1.89 -10.22 13.60
C GLY A 235 -3.31 -10.75 13.62
N ARG A 236 -4.05 -10.41 14.69
CA ARG A 236 -5.45 -10.80 14.88
C ARG A 236 -5.67 -12.31 14.95
N THR A 237 -4.66 -13.05 15.38
CA THR A 237 -4.71 -14.50 15.60
C THR A 237 -4.20 -14.82 17.00
N SER A 238 -4.44 -16.05 17.47
CA SER A 238 -3.88 -16.54 18.74
C SER A 238 -2.36 -16.72 18.68
N GLU A 239 -1.79 -16.83 17.50
CA GLU A 239 -0.34 -17.04 17.27
C GLU A 239 0.40 -15.72 17.05
N SER A 240 -0.32 -14.68 16.65
CA SER A 240 0.23 -13.35 16.36
C SER A 240 -0.81 -12.30 16.71
N GLU A 241 -0.54 -11.48 17.71
CA GLU A 241 -1.45 -10.41 18.14
C GLU A 241 -1.46 -9.25 17.15
N GLY A 242 -0.31 -8.95 16.56
CA GLY A 242 -0.01 -7.79 15.75
C GLY A 242 0.87 -6.78 16.48
N LEU A 243 1.30 -5.74 15.79
CA LEU A 243 2.14 -4.67 16.35
C LEU A 243 1.36 -3.37 16.52
N SER A 244 1.69 -2.60 17.56
CA SER A 244 1.38 -1.18 17.62
C SER A 244 2.24 -0.41 16.61
N LEU A 245 1.89 0.85 16.32
CA LEU A 245 2.73 1.72 15.47
C LEU A 245 4.11 1.96 16.10
N TYR A 246 4.14 2.13 17.42
CA TYR A 246 5.39 2.32 18.15
C TYR A 246 6.31 1.10 18.07
N GLN A 247 5.79 -0.11 18.29
CA GLN A 247 6.55 -1.37 18.15
C GLN A 247 7.06 -1.57 16.71
N LEU A 248 6.23 -1.23 15.71
CA LEU A 248 6.64 -1.26 14.30
C LEU A 248 7.79 -0.27 14.05
N ALA A 249 7.71 0.94 14.60
CA ALA A 249 8.76 1.96 14.49
C ALA A 249 10.06 1.51 15.18
N GLU A 250 9.98 0.85 16.35
CA GLU A 250 11.16 0.27 17.02
C GLU A 250 11.82 -0.80 16.18
N VAL A 251 11.02 -1.69 15.54
CA VAL A 251 11.54 -2.68 14.59
C VAL A 251 12.27 -1.98 13.45
N MET A 252 11.64 -1.00 12.79
CA MET A 252 12.26 -0.25 11.70
C MET A 252 13.55 0.45 12.13
N LYS A 253 13.54 1.17 13.26
CA LYS A 253 14.72 1.86 13.81
C LYS A 253 15.87 0.89 14.10
N SER A 254 15.58 -0.32 14.57
CA SER A 254 16.59 -1.33 14.90
C SER A 254 17.43 -1.77 13.69
N TYR A 255 16.92 -1.54 12.47
CA TYR A 255 17.63 -1.79 11.21
C TYR A 255 18.35 -0.55 10.65
N GLY A 256 18.37 0.56 11.40
CA GLY A 256 19.11 1.75 11.02
C GLY A 256 18.46 2.59 9.92
N VAL A 257 17.13 2.52 9.78
CA VAL A 257 16.42 3.31 8.76
C VAL A 257 16.55 4.80 9.02
N LYS A 258 16.70 5.58 7.96
CA LYS A 258 16.68 7.06 8.00
C LYS A 258 15.25 7.59 7.97
N THR A 259 14.40 7.00 7.14
CA THR A 259 12.98 7.32 7.02
C THR A 259 12.19 6.04 6.89
N ALA A 260 11.09 5.90 7.64
CA ALA A 260 10.15 4.79 7.56
C ALA A 260 8.70 5.28 7.60
N TYR A 261 7.85 4.61 6.87
CA TYR A 261 6.45 4.99 6.68
C TYR A 261 5.51 3.80 6.80
N ASN A 262 4.40 4.00 7.51
CA ASN A 262 3.36 3.00 7.66
C ASN A 262 2.42 3.00 6.46
N LEU A 263 2.20 1.85 5.87
CA LEU A 263 1.24 1.60 4.79
C LEU A 263 -0.07 1.02 5.33
N ASP A 264 -1.04 0.75 4.45
CA ASP A 264 -2.30 0.11 4.87
C ASP A 264 -2.01 -1.22 5.58
N GLY A 265 -2.74 -1.43 6.63
CA GLY A 265 -2.55 -2.54 7.55
C GLY A 265 -3.75 -3.48 7.65
N GLY A 266 -3.81 -4.22 8.73
CA GLY A 266 -4.90 -5.16 8.98
C GLY A 266 -4.98 -6.25 7.92
N GLY A 267 -6.16 -6.47 7.35
CA GLY A 267 -6.37 -7.49 6.31
C GLY A 267 -5.60 -7.23 5.01
N SER A 268 -5.11 -6.01 4.78
CA SER A 268 -4.31 -5.65 3.61
C SER A 268 -2.86 -6.10 3.73
N SER A 269 -2.32 -6.24 4.97
CA SER A 269 -0.92 -6.60 5.20
C SER A 269 -0.57 -7.93 4.54
N THR A 270 0.02 -7.85 3.37
CA THR A 270 0.38 -9.01 2.55
C THR A 270 1.81 -8.86 2.04
N LEU A 271 2.62 -9.88 2.27
CA LEU A 271 3.96 -10.01 1.73
C LEU A 271 3.97 -11.10 0.67
N TYR A 272 4.22 -10.72 -0.56
CA TYR A 272 4.44 -11.62 -1.69
C TYR A 272 5.93 -11.68 -2.01
N PHE A 273 6.47 -12.87 -2.12
CA PHE A 273 7.85 -13.09 -2.51
C PHE A 273 7.97 -14.33 -3.39
N ASN A 274 8.68 -14.17 -4.48
CA ASN A 274 9.02 -15.26 -5.40
C ASN A 274 7.84 -16.19 -5.78
N GLY A 275 6.69 -15.59 -6.12
CA GLY A 275 5.50 -16.33 -6.56
C GLY A 275 4.54 -16.74 -5.45
N GLN A 276 4.84 -16.47 -4.19
CA GLN A 276 4.06 -16.94 -3.04
C GLN A 276 3.72 -15.81 -2.07
N VAL A 277 2.60 -15.93 -1.37
CA VAL A 277 2.29 -15.13 -0.18
C VAL A 277 3.00 -15.76 1.01
N ILE A 278 3.83 -14.99 1.68
CA ILE A 278 4.72 -15.48 2.74
C ILE A 278 4.07 -15.42 4.12
N ASN A 279 3.42 -14.30 4.42
CA ASN A 279 2.76 -14.07 5.70
C ASN A 279 1.35 -14.68 5.74
N LYS A 280 0.66 -14.54 6.88
CA LYS A 280 -0.73 -15.00 7.08
C LYS A 280 -1.70 -13.81 7.12
N PRO A 281 -2.06 -13.18 5.97
CA PRO A 281 -2.98 -12.05 5.96
C PRO A 281 -4.31 -12.44 6.61
N THR A 282 -4.82 -11.63 7.53
CA THR A 282 -6.05 -11.95 8.28
C THR A 282 -7.16 -10.97 7.95
N THR A 283 -8.16 -11.44 7.20
CA THR A 283 -9.33 -10.66 6.79
C THR A 283 -10.59 -11.30 7.35
N ASN A 284 -11.42 -10.52 8.07
CA ASN A 284 -12.70 -10.98 8.64
C ASN A 284 -12.57 -12.29 9.46
N GLY A 285 -11.48 -12.43 10.22
CA GLY A 285 -11.24 -13.61 11.07
C GLY A 285 -10.78 -14.88 10.31
N THR A 286 -10.47 -14.76 9.02
CA THR A 286 -9.93 -15.87 8.22
C THR A 286 -8.56 -15.49 7.64
N ILE A 287 -7.71 -16.49 7.41
CA ILE A 287 -6.43 -16.30 6.71
C ILE A 287 -6.73 -16.15 5.23
N SER A 288 -6.77 -14.91 4.77
CA SER A 288 -6.99 -14.55 3.37
C SER A 288 -6.55 -13.12 3.09
N GLU A 289 -6.00 -12.88 1.91
CA GLU A 289 -5.67 -11.54 1.44
C GLU A 289 -6.93 -10.69 1.27
N ARG A 290 -6.90 -9.44 1.73
CA ARG A 290 -7.84 -8.40 1.31
C ARG A 290 -7.43 -7.90 -0.08
N ALA A 291 -8.41 -7.62 -0.94
CA ALA A 291 -8.14 -6.91 -2.18
C ALA A 291 -7.82 -5.44 -1.88
N VAL A 292 -6.76 -4.92 -2.50
CA VAL A 292 -6.18 -3.58 -2.32
C VAL A 292 -6.11 -2.84 -3.64
N SER A 293 -5.97 -1.51 -3.60
CA SER A 293 -6.01 -0.67 -4.80
C SER A 293 -4.68 -0.62 -5.55
N ASP A 294 -3.57 -0.86 -4.86
CA ASP A 294 -2.23 -0.85 -5.43
C ASP A 294 -1.23 -1.65 -4.60
N ILE A 295 -0.05 -1.81 -5.14
CA ILE A 295 1.09 -2.47 -4.50
C ILE A 295 2.35 -1.61 -4.62
N VAL A 296 3.28 -1.80 -3.68
CA VAL A 296 4.69 -1.45 -3.82
C VAL A 296 5.46 -2.74 -4.11
N TYR A 297 6.36 -2.73 -5.09
CA TYR A 297 7.05 -3.95 -5.48
C TYR A 297 8.46 -3.71 -6.00
N ILE A 298 9.26 -4.76 -5.94
CA ILE A 298 10.60 -4.85 -6.53
C ILE A 298 10.53 -5.74 -7.76
N GLY A 299 11.03 -5.25 -8.88
CA GLY A 299 11.04 -6.00 -10.14
C GLY A 299 11.56 -5.18 -11.33
N TYR A 300 11.64 -5.83 -12.48
CA TYR A 300 12.17 -5.29 -13.74
C TYR A 300 11.16 -4.50 -14.54
#